data_98609837062d2a78a969cdba2942cb81
#
_entry.id   98609837062d2a78a969cdba2942cb81
#
_cell.length_a   1.000
_cell.length_b   1.000
_cell.length_c   1.000
_cell.angle_alpha   90.00
_cell.angle_beta   90.00
_cell.angle_gamma   90.00
#
_symmetry.space_group_name_H-M   'P 1'
#
loop_
_entity.id
_entity.type
_entity.pdbx_description
1 polymer ?
#
loop_
_entity_poly.entity_id
_entity_poly.type
_entity_poly.pdbx_seq_one_letter_code
_entity_poly.pdbx_strand_id
1 'polypeptide(L)'
;MKICAIILSAGKSKRFNSEKPKFIHSISGKQLIDFNLEALEKSKNINQINIISSKLNSKFIQNKNKSIFIQNPINGTGGAIKQFFSSNKNFDYYLVLLADTPIFDYKIINNFLSKGIKSKIDISVISQKVKDPSGYGRVIMKNNNLLKIVEDADCDLDEKKINLINTGIFLISKKAIKNVSGLKKNKIKKEFYITDLIDISHKQNLKLNTYINDKSPILGVNNFKELNDLEKASQELIKSELISSGVKILQPKTVYIEIDVQISKDVIIEPNVVIKKGVKIM
;
A
#
# COMPACT_ATOMS: atom_id res chain seq x y z
N MET A 1 -16.78 15.18 7.91
CA MET A 1 -15.43 14.64 8.12
C MET A 1 -14.74 14.55 6.77
N LYS A 2 -13.53 15.09 6.65
CA LYS A 2 -12.77 15.15 5.39
C LYS A 2 -11.53 14.27 5.49
N ILE A 3 -11.33 13.37 4.51
CA ILE A 3 -10.18 12.48 4.43
C ILE A 3 -9.37 12.80 3.16
N CYS A 4 -8.07 13.02 3.33
CA CYS A 4 -7.10 13.14 2.25
C CYS A 4 -6.33 11.83 2.10
N ALA A 5 -6.40 11.20 0.95
CA ALA A 5 -5.53 10.07 0.61
C ALA A 5 -4.25 10.58 -0.05
N ILE A 6 -3.12 9.97 0.31
CA ILE A 6 -1.79 10.34 -0.14
C ILE A 6 -1.06 9.07 -0.58
N ILE A 7 -0.69 8.99 -1.86
CA ILE A 7 0.12 7.91 -2.39
C ILE A 7 1.57 8.37 -2.50
N LEU A 8 2.49 7.68 -1.84
CA LEU A 8 3.92 7.99 -1.86
C LEU A 8 4.62 7.24 -2.99
N SER A 9 5.17 7.98 -3.97
CA SER A 9 5.83 7.44 -5.17
C SER A 9 7.19 8.09 -5.48
N ALA A 10 7.79 8.83 -4.53
CA ALA A 10 9.03 9.57 -4.76
C ALA A 10 10.31 8.70 -4.69
N GLY A 11 10.23 7.46 -4.21
CA GLY A 11 11.37 6.58 -3.98
C GLY A 11 12.17 6.25 -5.26
N LYS A 12 13.49 6.08 -5.11
CA LYS A 12 14.43 5.83 -6.22
C LYS A 12 14.43 4.40 -6.76
N SER A 13 13.68 3.48 -6.20
CA SER A 13 13.53 2.07 -6.64
C SER A 13 14.86 1.31 -6.90
N LYS A 14 15.94 1.65 -6.20
CA LYS A 14 17.31 1.14 -6.47
C LYS A 14 17.42 -0.39 -6.52
N ARG A 15 16.65 -1.10 -5.67
CA ARG A 15 16.65 -2.58 -5.61
C ARG A 15 15.93 -3.24 -6.79
N PHE A 16 15.19 -2.46 -7.58
CA PHE A 16 14.42 -2.98 -8.71
C PHE A 16 15.28 -3.18 -9.96
N ASN A 17 16.48 -2.57 -9.99
CA ASN A 17 17.42 -2.64 -11.12
C ASN A 17 16.72 -2.39 -12.47
N SER A 18 15.91 -1.34 -12.55
CA SER A 18 15.11 -0.93 -13.71
C SER A 18 15.17 0.59 -13.87
N GLU A 19 15.18 1.05 -15.09
CA GLU A 19 15.05 2.49 -15.41
C GLU A 19 13.67 3.05 -15.06
N LYS A 20 12.68 2.15 -15.04
CA LYS A 20 11.29 2.50 -14.68
C LYS A 20 11.07 2.41 -13.18
N PRO A 21 10.33 3.36 -12.57
CA PRO A 21 9.96 3.26 -11.17
C PRO A 21 9.13 2.00 -10.89
N LYS A 22 9.35 1.36 -9.74
CA LYS A 22 8.70 0.08 -9.39
C LYS A 22 7.18 0.11 -9.46
N PHE A 23 6.54 1.23 -9.13
CA PHE A 23 5.08 1.36 -9.05
C PHE A 23 4.36 1.38 -10.42
N ILE A 24 5.08 1.54 -11.53
CA ILE A 24 4.48 1.44 -12.88
C ILE A 24 4.64 0.07 -13.53
N HIS A 25 5.36 -0.85 -12.91
CA HIS A 25 5.35 -2.24 -13.35
C HIS A 25 3.97 -2.83 -13.11
N SER A 26 3.55 -3.73 -14.01
CA SER A 26 2.21 -4.30 -14.00
C SER A 26 2.21 -5.72 -13.44
N ILE A 27 1.09 -6.07 -12.82
CA ILE A 27 0.68 -7.43 -12.50
C ILE A 27 -0.72 -7.65 -13.09
N SER A 28 -0.92 -8.79 -13.72
CA SER A 28 -2.18 -9.15 -14.39
C SER A 28 -2.74 -8.01 -15.27
N GLY A 29 -1.83 -7.31 -16.00
CA GLY A 29 -2.20 -6.23 -16.94
C GLY A 29 -2.47 -4.86 -16.32
N LYS A 30 -2.27 -4.65 -15.00
CA LYS A 30 -2.54 -3.38 -14.30
C LYS A 30 -1.31 -2.92 -13.51
N GLN A 31 -0.97 -1.62 -13.63
CA GLN A 31 0.17 -1.06 -12.89
C GLN A 31 -0.08 -1.08 -11.37
N LEU A 32 0.98 -1.28 -10.58
CA LEU A 32 0.88 -1.34 -9.11
C LEU A 32 0.17 -0.12 -8.52
N ILE A 33 0.48 1.08 -8.99
CA ILE A 33 -0.16 2.32 -8.52
C ILE A 33 -1.66 2.37 -8.83
N ASP A 34 -2.11 1.75 -9.94
CA ASP A 34 -3.51 1.80 -10.37
C ASP A 34 -4.42 0.97 -9.47
N PHE A 35 -3.90 -0.09 -8.84
CA PHE A 35 -4.64 -0.80 -7.79
C PHE A 35 -4.99 0.13 -6.61
N ASN A 36 -4.03 0.95 -6.19
CA ASN A 36 -4.25 1.89 -5.10
C ASN A 36 -5.21 3.01 -5.50
N LEU A 37 -5.06 3.56 -6.70
CA LEU A 37 -5.95 4.62 -7.20
C LEU A 37 -7.39 4.13 -7.27
N GLU A 38 -7.61 2.94 -7.85
CA GLU A 38 -8.94 2.36 -7.96
C GLU A 38 -9.54 2.02 -6.59
N ALA A 39 -8.74 1.45 -5.68
CA ALA A 39 -9.20 1.17 -4.33
C ALA A 39 -9.64 2.44 -3.58
N LEU A 40 -8.93 3.55 -3.77
CA LEU A 40 -9.28 4.84 -3.19
C LEU A 40 -10.52 5.46 -3.84
N GLU A 41 -10.66 5.37 -5.17
CA GLU A 41 -11.81 5.89 -5.91
C GLU A 41 -13.10 5.15 -5.58
N LYS A 42 -13.02 3.82 -5.38
CA LYS A 42 -14.14 3.00 -4.92
C LYS A 42 -14.49 3.20 -3.44
N SER A 43 -13.62 3.88 -2.68
CA SER A 43 -13.83 4.13 -1.25
C SER A 43 -14.69 5.36 -1.02
N LYS A 44 -15.84 5.18 -0.32
CA LYS A 44 -16.89 6.20 -0.17
C LYS A 44 -16.52 7.45 0.62
N ASN A 45 -15.45 7.41 1.43
CA ASN A 45 -15.15 8.46 2.40
C ASN A 45 -13.90 9.28 2.07
N ILE A 46 -13.33 9.13 0.87
CA ILE A 46 -12.13 9.85 0.45
C ILE A 46 -12.53 11.11 -0.32
N ASN A 47 -12.14 12.27 0.19
CA ASN A 47 -12.49 13.56 -0.39
C ASN A 47 -11.47 14.05 -1.42
N GLN A 48 -10.21 13.67 -1.25
CA GLN A 48 -9.13 14.08 -2.14
C GLN A 48 -8.07 13.00 -2.21
N ILE A 49 -7.54 12.77 -3.42
CA ILE A 49 -6.42 11.85 -3.66
C ILE A 49 -5.26 12.68 -4.20
N ASN A 50 -4.10 12.60 -3.55
CA ASN A 50 -2.86 13.24 -3.96
C ASN A 50 -1.77 12.20 -4.15
N ILE A 51 -0.87 12.44 -5.09
CA ILE A 51 0.32 11.60 -5.29
C ILE A 51 1.54 12.45 -4.95
N ILE A 52 2.34 12.00 -3.98
CA ILE A 52 3.63 12.64 -3.69
C ILE A 52 4.70 11.91 -4.47
N SER A 53 5.36 12.61 -5.38
CA SER A 53 6.33 12.04 -6.29
C SER A 53 7.63 12.84 -6.35
N SER A 54 8.68 12.29 -6.93
CA SER A 54 9.86 13.04 -7.34
C SER A 54 9.63 13.67 -8.72
N LYS A 55 10.43 14.69 -9.07
CA LYS A 55 10.40 15.29 -10.41
C LYS A 55 10.62 14.23 -11.51
N LEU A 56 11.48 13.24 -11.27
CA LEU A 56 11.74 12.15 -12.22
C LEU A 56 10.53 11.23 -12.35
N ASN A 57 9.99 10.75 -11.22
CA ASN A 57 8.90 9.78 -11.19
C ASN A 57 7.56 10.38 -11.64
N SER A 58 7.35 11.69 -11.48
CA SER A 58 6.09 12.36 -11.86
C SER A 58 5.77 12.23 -13.34
N LYS A 59 6.78 12.11 -14.21
CA LYS A 59 6.60 11.91 -15.65
C LYS A 59 5.80 10.66 -15.99
N PHE A 60 5.85 9.63 -15.13
CA PHE A 60 5.17 8.34 -15.34
C PHE A 60 3.71 8.32 -14.82
N ILE A 61 3.28 9.38 -14.16
CA ILE A 61 1.95 9.44 -13.52
C ILE A 61 1.13 10.67 -13.94
N GLN A 62 1.60 11.48 -14.90
CA GLN A 62 0.90 12.67 -15.37
C GLN A 62 -0.50 12.37 -15.92
N ASN A 63 -0.67 11.20 -16.55
CA ASN A 63 -1.93 10.72 -17.13
C ASN A 63 -2.94 10.18 -16.11
N LYS A 64 -2.61 10.19 -14.81
CA LYS A 64 -3.49 9.62 -13.77
C LYS A 64 -4.60 10.57 -13.30
N ASN A 65 -4.67 11.81 -13.81
CA ASN A 65 -5.68 12.82 -13.44
C ASN A 65 -5.80 13.06 -11.94
N LYS A 66 -4.67 13.07 -11.22
CA LYS A 66 -4.59 13.34 -9.78
C LYS A 66 -3.64 14.48 -9.50
N SER A 67 -3.86 15.19 -8.39
CA SER A 67 -2.93 16.21 -7.91
C SER A 67 -1.59 15.59 -7.56
N ILE A 68 -0.52 16.09 -8.19
CA ILE A 68 0.85 15.64 -7.96
C ILE A 68 1.59 16.71 -7.14
N PHE A 69 2.11 16.29 -5.99
CA PHE A 69 3.00 17.10 -5.16
C PHE A 69 4.44 16.61 -5.35
N ILE A 70 5.35 17.53 -5.67
CA ILE A 70 6.76 17.17 -5.86
C ILE A 70 7.52 17.26 -4.55
N GLN A 71 8.01 16.12 -4.09
CA GLN A 71 8.92 16.05 -2.93
C GLN A 71 10.32 16.52 -3.34
N ASN A 72 10.79 17.58 -2.72
CA ASN A 72 12.14 18.12 -2.91
C ASN A 72 12.68 18.75 -1.61
N PRO A 73 13.78 18.25 -1.01
CA PRO A 73 14.55 17.07 -1.43
C PRO A 73 13.80 15.75 -1.10
N ILE A 74 14.17 14.67 -1.83
CA ILE A 74 13.72 13.31 -1.52
C ILE A 74 14.47 12.83 -0.28
N ASN A 75 13.78 12.73 0.85
CA ASN A 75 14.36 12.46 2.15
C ASN A 75 13.53 11.49 3.00
N GLY A 76 12.91 10.51 2.35
CA GLY A 76 12.14 9.45 2.98
C GLY A 76 10.63 9.72 3.08
N THR A 77 9.89 8.72 3.57
CA THR A 77 8.42 8.74 3.66
C THR A 77 7.91 9.82 4.63
N GLY A 78 8.54 9.96 5.78
CA GLY A 78 8.23 11.01 6.75
C GLY A 78 8.52 12.41 6.21
N GLY A 79 9.61 12.56 5.42
CA GLY A 79 9.95 13.80 4.76
C GLY A 79 8.92 14.22 3.70
N ALA A 80 8.38 13.26 2.95
CA ALA A 80 7.31 13.48 1.99
C ALA A 80 6.07 14.05 2.67
N ILE A 81 5.61 13.41 3.75
CA ILE A 81 4.44 13.86 4.51
C ILE A 81 4.69 15.22 5.19
N LYS A 82 5.89 15.45 5.73
CA LYS A 82 6.27 16.74 6.33
C LYS A 82 6.17 17.90 5.32
N GLN A 83 6.67 17.71 4.11
CA GLN A 83 6.59 18.70 3.05
C GLN A 83 5.14 18.93 2.60
N PHE A 84 4.38 17.86 2.35
CA PHE A 84 2.99 17.95 1.93
C PHE A 84 2.11 18.63 2.98
N PHE A 85 2.25 18.26 4.25
CA PHE A 85 1.44 18.79 5.33
C PHE A 85 1.67 20.29 5.59
N SER A 86 2.82 20.85 5.24
CA SER A 86 3.08 22.30 5.38
C SER A 86 2.03 23.16 4.67
N SER A 87 1.47 22.68 3.56
CA SER A 87 0.50 23.38 2.70
C SER A 87 -0.91 22.78 2.72
N ASN A 88 -1.12 21.60 3.32
CA ASN A 88 -2.36 20.82 3.21
C ASN A 88 -2.89 20.39 4.59
N LYS A 89 -3.43 21.35 5.36
CA LYS A 89 -3.82 21.18 6.78
C LYS A 89 -5.32 20.98 7.02
N ASN A 90 -6.17 20.95 5.98
CA ASN A 90 -7.63 21.11 6.10
C ASN A 90 -8.43 19.80 6.12
N PHE A 91 -7.80 18.68 6.49
CA PHE A 91 -8.45 17.39 6.57
C PHE A 91 -8.50 16.88 8.01
N ASP A 92 -9.52 16.10 8.33
CA ASP A 92 -9.67 15.49 9.66
C ASP A 92 -8.77 14.27 9.81
N TYR A 93 -8.58 13.53 8.70
CA TYR A 93 -7.70 12.37 8.60
C TYR A 93 -6.88 12.39 7.31
N TYR A 94 -5.72 11.77 7.38
CA TYR A 94 -4.83 11.51 6.25
C TYR A 94 -4.61 10.00 6.12
N LEU A 95 -4.98 9.45 4.96
CA LEU A 95 -4.73 8.06 4.60
C LEU A 95 -3.49 8.00 3.73
N VAL A 96 -2.40 7.46 4.24
CA VAL A 96 -1.11 7.37 3.54
C VAL A 96 -0.89 5.96 3.04
N LEU A 97 -0.51 5.82 1.76
CA LEU A 97 -0.21 4.54 1.11
C LEU A 97 1.12 4.63 0.36
N LEU A 98 1.77 3.47 0.17
CA LEU A 98 2.93 3.36 -0.70
C LEU A 98 2.47 2.96 -2.12
N ALA A 99 2.99 3.58 -3.15
CA ALA A 99 2.59 3.34 -4.55
C ALA A 99 2.91 1.93 -5.05
N ASP A 100 3.84 1.23 -4.39
CA ASP A 100 4.33 -0.11 -4.71
C ASP A 100 3.69 -1.22 -3.88
N THR A 101 2.68 -0.90 -3.09
CA THR A 101 1.92 -1.84 -2.25
C THR A 101 0.48 -1.89 -2.77
N PRO A 102 0.18 -2.73 -3.77
CA PRO A 102 -1.13 -2.74 -4.41
C PRO A 102 -2.21 -3.30 -3.48
N ILE A 103 -3.40 -2.70 -3.54
CA ILE A 103 -4.58 -3.09 -2.79
C ILE A 103 -5.57 -3.75 -3.75
N PHE A 104 -5.72 -5.06 -3.64
CA PHE A 104 -6.62 -5.84 -4.50
C PHE A 104 -8.10 -5.67 -4.14
N ASP A 105 -8.41 -5.51 -2.85
CA ASP A 105 -9.79 -5.35 -2.35
C ASP A 105 -9.97 -4.02 -1.63
N TYR A 106 -10.68 -3.10 -2.26
CA TYR A 106 -10.99 -1.78 -1.68
C TYR A 106 -11.80 -1.85 -0.39
N LYS A 107 -12.51 -2.96 -0.12
CA LYS A 107 -13.27 -3.16 1.12
C LYS A 107 -12.37 -3.14 2.34
N ILE A 108 -11.08 -3.51 2.19
CA ILE A 108 -10.11 -3.42 3.27
C ILE A 108 -9.94 -1.98 3.71
N ILE A 109 -9.80 -1.05 2.76
CA ILE A 109 -9.69 0.40 3.04
C ILE A 109 -10.95 0.90 3.73
N ASN A 110 -12.14 0.55 3.25
CA ASN A 110 -13.39 0.97 3.87
C ASN A 110 -13.52 0.47 5.32
N ASN A 111 -13.18 -0.79 5.57
CA ASN A 111 -13.20 -1.38 6.92
C ASN A 111 -12.16 -0.71 7.84
N PHE A 112 -10.95 -0.48 7.33
CA PHE A 112 -9.88 0.19 8.05
C PHE A 112 -10.27 1.61 8.46
N LEU A 113 -10.76 2.42 7.52
CA LEU A 113 -11.25 3.76 7.77
C LEU A 113 -12.40 3.76 8.79
N SER A 114 -13.40 2.91 8.57
CA SER A 114 -14.58 2.83 9.45
C SER A 114 -14.19 2.50 10.89
N LYS A 115 -13.33 1.50 11.11
CA LYS A 115 -12.87 1.10 12.45
C LYS A 115 -12.05 2.20 13.12
N GLY A 116 -11.05 2.77 12.40
CA GLY A 116 -10.19 3.81 12.95
C GLY A 116 -10.97 5.07 13.36
N ILE A 117 -11.89 5.48 12.52
CA ILE A 117 -12.71 6.68 12.74
C ILE A 117 -13.72 6.49 13.88
N LYS A 118 -14.49 5.39 13.88
CA LYS A 118 -15.46 5.09 14.94
C LYS A 118 -14.79 5.04 16.31
N SER A 119 -13.60 4.49 16.39
CA SER A 119 -12.84 4.38 17.63
C SER A 119 -12.04 5.64 17.98
N LYS A 120 -12.13 6.69 17.15
CA LYS A 120 -11.38 7.96 17.29
C LYS A 120 -9.88 7.70 17.50
N ILE A 121 -9.30 6.82 16.68
CA ILE A 121 -7.87 6.49 16.72
C ILE A 121 -7.08 7.66 16.14
N ASP A 122 -5.97 8.02 16.79
CA ASP A 122 -5.08 9.07 16.30
C ASP A 122 -4.14 8.57 15.19
N ILE A 123 -3.56 7.36 15.36
CA ILE A 123 -2.83 6.68 14.28
C ILE A 123 -3.22 5.21 14.27
N SER A 124 -3.63 4.74 13.10
CA SER A 124 -3.82 3.31 12.81
C SER A 124 -2.93 2.88 11.66
N VAL A 125 -2.47 1.64 11.69
CA VAL A 125 -1.62 1.04 10.65
C VAL A 125 -2.26 -0.26 10.20
N ILE A 126 -2.29 -0.54 8.90
CA ILE A 126 -2.60 -1.88 8.44
C ILE A 126 -1.34 -2.73 8.60
N SER A 127 -1.46 -3.82 9.33
CA SER A 127 -0.42 -4.82 9.51
C SER A 127 -0.87 -6.18 8.98
N GLN A 128 0.07 -7.04 8.67
CA GLN A 128 -0.17 -8.37 8.16
C GLN A 128 0.84 -9.36 8.72
N LYS A 129 0.40 -10.57 9.05
CA LYS A 129 1.29 -11.68 9.37
C LYS A 129 1.81 -12.31 8.08
N VAL A 130 3.12 -12.51 8.00
CA VAL A 130 3.80 -13.12 6.84
C VAL A 130 4.72 -14.24 7.30
N LYS A 131 5.04 -15.17 6.39
CA LYS A 131 6.01 -16.24 6.67
C LYS A 131 7.44 -15.70 6.73
N ASP A 132 7.81 -14.86 5.78
CA ASP A 132 9.11 -14.19 5.72
C ASP A 132 8.90 -12.67 5.85
N PRO A 133 9.26 -12.08 7.01
CA PRO A 133 9.11 -10.65 7.25
C PRO A 133 10.30 -9.81 6.74
N SER A 134 11.31 -10.41 6.10
CA SER A 134 12.52 -9.72 5.65
C SER A 134 12.20 -8.53 4.73
N GLY A 135 12.85 -7.40 4.98
CA GLY A 135 12.68 -6.17 4.21
C GLY A 135 11.48 -5.31 4.60
N TYR A 136 10.65 -5.74 5.54
CA TYR A 136 9.51 -4.98 6.06
C TYR A 136 9.76 -4.45 7.46
N GLY A 137 9.13 -3.33 7.80
CA GLY A 137 9.10 -2.85 9.19
C GLY A 137 8.29 -3.79 10.09
N ARG A 138 8.80 -4.04 11.29
CA ARG A 138 8.13 -4.90 12.30
C ARG A 138 7.19 -4.09 13.16
N VAL A 139 5.96 -4.59 13.32
CA VAL A 139 4.94 -3.97 14.19
C VAL A 139 5.09 -4.56 15.59
N ILE A 140 5.54 -3.72 16.53
CA ILE A 140 5.74 -4.11 17.93
C ILE A 140 4.47 -3.76 18.72
N MET A 141 3.91 -4.78 19.34
CA MET A 141 2.69 -4.67 20.15
C MET A 141 3.01 -4.86 21.63
N LYS A 142 2.30 -4.12 22.49
CA LYS A 142 2.30 -4.34 23.93
C LYS A 142 0.88 -4.23 24.46
N ASN A 143 0.39 -5.27 25.15
CA ASN A 143 -0.97 -5.33 25.69
C ASN A 143 -2.05 -5.00 24.62
N ASN A 144 -1.93 -5.59 23.43
CA ASN A 144 -2.79 -5.36 22.26
C ASN A 144 -2.78 -3.92 21.70
N ASN A 145 -1.87 -3.07 22.17
CA ASN A 145 -1.69 -1.71 21.63
C ASN A 145 -0.45 -1.64 20.75
N LEU A 146 -0.52 -0.84 19.70
CA LEU A 146 0.65 -0.52 18.85
C LEU A 146 1.64 0.31 19.66
N LEU A 147 2.85 -0.22 19.87
CA LEU A 147 3.90 0.46 20.62
C LEU A 147 4.84 1.25 19.72
N LYS A 148 5.43 0.56 18.74
CA LYS A 148 6.35 1.15 17.74
C LYS A 148 6.39 0.31 16.49
N ILE A 149 6.95 0.86 15.42
CA ILE A 149 7.33 0.12 14.21
C ILE A 149 8.84 0.29 14.03
N VAL A 150 9.54 -0.83 13.87
CA VAL A 150 11.01 -0.85 13.67
C VAL A 150 11.29 -1.27 12.24
N GLU A 151 12.01 -0.44 11.49
CA GLU A 151 12.38 -0.76 10.11
C GLU A 151 13.35 -1.96 10.09
N ASP A 152 13.28 -2.81 9.04
CA ASP A 152 14.05 -4.05 8.96
C ASP A 152 15.56 -3.88 9.21
N ALA A 153 16.14 -2.78 8.71
CA ALA A 153 17.56 -2.48 8.88
C ALA A 153 17.94 -2.07 10.31
N ASP A 154 16.96 -1.66 11.11
CA ASP A 154 17.16 -1.17 12.48
C ASP A 154 16.70 -2.20 13.53
N CYS A 155 16.17 -3.37 13.11
CA CYS A 155 15.74 -4.45 13.99
C CYS A 155 16.90 -5.16 14.68
N ASP A 156 16.75 -5.39 15.97
CA ASP A 156 17.60 -6.35 16.71
C ASP A 156 17.22 -7.81 16.37
N LEU A 157 17.92 -8.78 17.01
CA LEU A 157 17.71 -10.20 16.74
C LEU A 157 16.31 -10.72 17.12
N ASP A 158 15.72 -10.18 18.17
CA ASP A 158 14.38 -10.59 18.60
C ASP A 158 13.29 -9.91 17.79
N GLU A 159 13.45 -8.63 17.47
CA GLU A 159 12.56 -7.91 16.58
C GLU A 159 12.50 -8.53 15.18
N LYS A 160 13.62 -9.07 14.66
CA LYS A 160 13.66 -9.80 13.36
C LYS A 160 12.79 -11.05 13.33
N LYS A 161 12.56 -11.70 14.46
CA LYS A 161 11.69 -12.90 14.56
C LYS A 161 10.20 -12.57 14.47
N ILE A 162 9.81 -11.29 14.64
CA ILE A 162 8.41 -10.87 14.59
C ILE A 162 7.90 -10.96 13.16
N ASN A 163 6.83 -11.70 12.96
CA ASN A 163 6.20 -11.92 11.66
C ASN A 163 5.04 -10.96 11.35
N LEU A 164 4.71 -10.04 12.26
CA LEU A 164 3.71 -8.99 12.04
C LEU A 164 4.40 -7.79 11.41
N ILE A 165 4.11 -7.54 10.13
CA ILE A 165 4.75 -6.49 9.35
C ILE A 165 3.87 -5.25 9.18
N ASN A 166 4.52 -4.11 8.97
CA ASN A 166 3.91 -2.88 8.50
C ASN A 166 3.72 -2.93 6.98
N THR A 167 2.48 -2.78 6.51
CA THR A 167 2.17 -2.74 5.08
C THR A 167 2.45 -1.39 4.43
N GLY A 168 2.78 -0.36 5.21
CA GLY A 168 2.96 1.01 4.71
C GLY A 168 1.66 1.80 4.53
N ILE A 169 0.53 1.29 5.04
CA ILE A 169 -0.76 1.98 4.98
C ILE A 169 -1.11 2.53 6.36
N PHE A 170 -1.24 3.87 6.45
CA PHE A 170 -1.48 4.59 7.71
C PHE A 170 -2.74 5.44 7.62
N LEU A 171 -3.55 5.43 8.67
CA LEU A 171 -4.59 6.43 8.92
C LEU A 171 -4.12 7.33 10.05
N ILE A 172 -4.00 8.62 9.80
CA ILE A 172 -3.42 9.59 10.74
C ILE A 172 -4.41 10.73 10.95
N SER A 173 -4.80 10.99 12.20
CA SER A 173 -5.71 12.08 12.54
C SER A 173 -5.04 13.45 12.35
N LYS A 174 -5.85 14.50 12.20
CA LYS A 174 -5.39 15.90 12.18
C LYS A 174 -4.57 16.27 13.42
N LYS A 175 -4.85 15.62 14.56
CA LYS A 175 -4.10 15.80 15.80
C LYS A 175 -2.70 15.21 15.69
N ALA A 176 -2.60 13.96 15.26
CA ALA A 176 -1.34 13.22 15.19
C ALA A 176 -0.42 13.70 14.04
N ILE A 177 -0.98 14.11 12.90
CA ILE A 177 -0.17 14.54 11.74
C ILE A 177 0.68 15.77 12.03
N LYS A 178 0.29 16.61 12.99
CA LYS A 178 1.09 17.77 13.44
C LYS A 178 2.47 17.36 13.96
N ASN A 179 2.58 16.14 14.47
CA ASN A 179 3.83 15.59 15.02
C ASN A 179 4.88 15.28 13.95
N VAL A 180 4.53 15.35 12.65
CA VAL A 180 5.52 15.20 11.57
C VAL A 180 6.63 16.27 11.61
N SER A 181 6.36 17.44 12.22
CA SER A 181 7.38 18.47 12.44
C SER A 181 8.51 17.98 13.34
N GLY A 182 8.20 17.10 14.30
CA GLY A 182 9.14 16.52 15.26
C GLY A 182 9.94 15.32 14.75
N LEU A 183 9.67 14.83 13.54
CA LEU A 183 10.42 13.72 12.95
C LEU A 183 11.90 14.08 12.81
N LYS A 184 12.77 13.14 13.20
CA LYS A 184 14.22 13.24 13.10
C LYS A 184 14.72 12.36 11.97
N LYS A 185 15.85 12.72 11.36
CA LYS A 185 16.50 11.86 10.37
C LYS A 185 17.05 10.60 11.03
N ASN A 186 16.77 9.45 10.47
CA ASN A 186 17.44 8.21 10.81
C ASN A 186 18.96 8.37 10.66
N LYS A 187 19.73 7.87 11.64
CA LYS A 187 21.19 8.07 11.68
C LYS A 187 21.92 7.37 10.52
N ILE A 188 21.41 6.21 10.08
CA ILE A 188 22.03 5.36 9.04
C ILE A 188 21.61 5.82 7.66
N LYS A 189 20.31 5.86 7.38
CA LYS A 189 19.76 6.17 6.03
C LYS A 189 19.68 7.66 5.71
N LYS A 190 19.83 8.53 6.75
CA LYS A 190 19.69 9.99 6.63
C LYS A 190 18.33 10.45 6.08
N GLU A 191 17.30 9.61 6.24
CA GLU A 191 15.93 9.82 5.81
C GLU A 191 14.99 9.99 7.01
N PHE A 192 13.84 10.64 6.80
CA PHE A 192 12.77 10.69 7.79
C PHE A 192 11.81 9.53 7.53
N TYR A 193 11.53 8.72 8.53
CA TYR A 193 10.57 7.65 8.44
C TYR A 193 9.20 8.08 8.98
N ILE A 194 8.13 7.74 8.25
CA ILE A 194 6.77 7.96 8.75
C ILE A 194 6.47 7.09 9.98
N THR A 195 7.14 5.94 10.08
CA THR A 195 7.03 4.99 11.19
C THR A 195 7.46 5.59 12.52
N ASP A 196 8.41 6.54 12.52
CA ASP A 196 8.83 7.25 13.74
C ASP A 196 7.71 8.12 14.35
N LEU A 197 6.67 8.43 13.55
CA LEU A 197 5.50 9.16 14.05
C LEU A 197 4.74 8.37 15.12
N ILE A 198 4.81 7.05 15.08
CA ILE A 198 4.20 6.15 16.08
C ILE A 198 4.84 6.39 17.44
N ASP A 199 6.19 6.36 17.52
CA ASP A 199 6.93 6.55 18.77
C ASP A 199 6.70 7.96 19.36
N ILE A 200 6.74 9.01 18.52
CA ILE A 200 6.46 10.38 18.93
C ILE A 200 5.03 10.49 19.49
N SER A 201 4.06 9.89 18.82
CA SER A 201 2.66 9.96 19.20
C SER A 201 2.36 9.13 20.45
N HIS A 202 3.04 7.99 20.62
CA HIS A 202 2.97 7.18 21.83
C HIS A 202 3.42 7.96 23.07
N LYS A 203 4.55 8.68 22.96
CA LYS A 203 5.07 9.54 24.04
C LYS A 203 4.11 10.68 24.42
N GLN A 204 3.20 11.04 23.53
CA GLN A 204 2.16 12.06 23.78
C GLN A 204 0.83 11.46 24.21
N ASN A 205 0.77 10.16 24.52
CA ASN A 205 -0.43 9.44 24.93
C ASN A 205 -1.56 9.52 23.89
N LEU A 206 -1.22 9.56 22.59
CA LEU A 206 -2.21 9.47 21.52
C LEU A 206 -2.73 8.03 21.40
N LYS A 207 -3.96 7.88 20.90
CA LYS A 207 -4.56 6.57 20.67
C LYS A 207 -3.98 5.92 19.42
N LEU A 208 -3.23 4.85 19.61
CA LEU A 208 -2.56 4.10 18.55
C LEU A 208 -3.11 2.69 18.48
N ASN A 209 -3.35 2.19 17.27
CA ASN A 209 -3.68 0.76 17.07
C ASN A 209 -3.13 0.24 15.75
N THR A 210 -3.28 -1.06 15.55
CA THR A 210 -3.08 -1.71 14.26
C THR A 210 -4.33 -2.45 13.83
N TYR A 211 -4.60 -2.43 12.53
CA TYR A 211 -5.62 -3.24 11.87
C TYR A 211 -4.93 -4.44 11.22
N ILE A 212 -5.06 -5.60 11.83
CA ILE A 212 -4.47 -6.83 11.29
C ILE A 212 -5.32 -7.30 10.11
N ASN A 213 -4.70 -7.34 8.93
CA ASN A 213 -5.32 -7.85 7.71
C ASN A 213 -5.02 -9.35 7.55
N ASP A 214 -6.07 -10.15 7.39
CA ASP A 214 -6.03 -11.61 7.21
C ASP A 214 -6.70 -12.07 5.91
N LYS A 215 -7.14 -11.14 5.06
CA LYS A 215 -7.95 -11.45 3.87
C LYS A 215 -7.11 -11.63 2.62
N SER A 216 -6.71 -10.55 1.99
CA SER A 216 -5.89 -10.57 0.79
C SER A 216 -4.51 -10.00 1.05
N PRO A 217 -3.46 -10.44 0.33
CA PRO A 217 -2.11 -9.97 0.58
C PRO A 217 -1.98 -8.46 0.29
N ILE A 218 -1.39 -7.74 1.24
CA ILE A 218 -0.97 -6.34 1.09
C ILE A 218 0.54 -6.32 1.29
N LEU A 219 1.26 -6.54 0.21
CA LEU A 219 2.72 -6.67 0.22
C LEU A 219 3.34 -5.64 -0.71
N GLY A 220 4.35 -4.95 -0.22
CA GLY A 220 5.14 -4.03 -1.03
C GLY A 220 6.06 -4.80 -1.97
N VAL A 221 6.27 -4.27 -3.18
CA VAL A 221 7.14 -4.85 -4.19
C VAL A 221 8.48 -4.10 -4.20
N ASN A 222 9.57 -4.80 -3.89
CA ASN A 222 10.90 -4.20 -3.81
C ASN A 222 11.88 -4.69 -4.90
N ASN A 223 11.57 -5.82 -5.55
CA ASN A 223 12.37 -6.44 -6.60
C ASN A 223 11.49 -7.27 -7.53
N PHE A 224 12.06 -7.76 -8.65
CA PHE A 224 11.32 -8.56 -9.62
C PHE A 224 10.88 -9.93 -9.09
N LYS A 225 11.57 -10.51 -8.10
CA LYS A 225 11.14 -11.76 -7.48
C LYS A 225 9.81 -11.54 -6.75
N GLU A 226 9.74 -10.51 -5.91
CA GLU A 226 8.50 -10.15 -5.20
C GLU A 226 7.37 -9.77 -6.18
N LEU A 227 7.69 -9.09 -7.30
CA LEU A 227 6.72 -8.81 -8.34
C LEU A 227 6.16 -10.10 -8.96
N ASN A 228 7.00 -11.07 -9.27
CA ASN A 228 6.58 -12.37 -9.81
C ASN A 228 5.75 -13.17 -8.82
N ASP A 229 6.09 -13.13 -7.54
CA ASP A 229 5.32 -13.83 -6.51
C ASP A 229 3.93 -13.19 -6.35
N LEU A 230 3.84 -11.86 -6.44
CA LEU A 230 2.58 -11.14 -6.43
C LEU A 230 1.75 -11.38 -7.71
N GLU A 231 2.40 -11.50 -8.87
CA GLU A 231 1.75 -11.91 -10.13
C GLU A 231 1.09 -13.28 -10.00
N LYS A 232 1.80 -14.27 -9.44
CA LYS A 232 1.24 -15.61 -9.20
C LYS A 232 0.01 -15.55 -8.29
N ALA A 233 0.11 -14.82 -7.16
CA ALA A 233 -1.00 -14.65 -6.25
C ALA A 233 -2.22 -13.97 -6.91
N SER A 234 -1.98 -12.94 -7.75
CA SER A 234 -3.02 -12.27 -8.53
C SER A 234 -3.70 -13.23 -9.51
N GLN A 235 -2.91 -14.04 -10.24
CA GLN A 235 -3.45 -15.04 -11.16
C GLN A 235 -4.28 -16.12 -10.47
N GLU A 236 -3.88 -16.56 -9.28
CA GLU A 236 -4.64 -17.50 -8.46
C GLU A 236 -5.99 -16.92 -8.03
N LEU A 237 -6.00 -15.65 -7.58
CA LEU A 237 -7.25 -14.96 -7.20
C LEU A 237 -8.20 -14.83 -8.38
N ILE A 238 -7.75 -14.33 -9.54
CA ILE A 238 -8.56 -14.14 -10.74
C ILE A 238 -9.19 -15.47 -11.17
N LYS A 239 -8.38 -16.53 -11.27
CA LYS A 239 -8.86 -17.85 -11.70
C LYS A 239 -9.82 -18.48 -10.70
N SER A 240 -9.55 -18.32 -9.40
CA SER A 240 -10.45 -18.82 -8.34
C SER A 240 -11.82 -18.13 -8.40
N GLU A 241 -11.86 -16.81 -8.62
CA GLU A 241 -13.10 -16.06 -8.78
C GLU A 241 -13.88 -16.51 -10.02
N LEU A 242 -13.22 -16.70 -11.17
CA LEU A 242 -13.84 -17.18 -12.41
C LEU A 242 -14.39 -18.61 -12.25
N ILE A 243 -13.62 -19.51 -11.66
CA ILE A 243 -14.07 -20.88 -11.38
C ILE A 243 -15.30 -20.86 -10.45
N SER A 244 -15.27 -20.02 -9.40
CA SER A 244 -16.40 -19.88 -8.47
C SER A 244 -17.65 -19.29 -9.14
N SER A 245 -17.48 -18.53 -10.24
CA SER A 245 -18.59 -17.97 -11.04
C SER A 245 -19.11 -18.93 -12.12
N GLY A 246 -18.57 -20.17 -12.21
CA GLY A 246 -19.03 -21.19 -13.14
C GLY A 246 -18.24 -21.30 -14.44
N VAL A 247 -17.05 -20.68 -14.53
CA VAL A 247 -16.12 -20.84 -15.66
C VAL A 247 -15.29 -22.10 -15.46
N LYS A 248 -15.16 -22.96 -16.46
CA LYS A 248 -14.29 -24.12 -16.45
C LYS A 248 -12.93 -23.76 -17.06
N ILE A 249 -11.86 -23.87 -16.27
CA ILE A 249 -10.49 -23.61 -16.73
C ILE A 249 -9.72 -24.93 -16.76
N LEU A 250 -9.36 -25.40 -17.97
CA LEU A 250 -8.54 -26.59 -18.14
C LEU A 250 -7.06 -26.23 -17.92
N GLN A 251 -6.38 -26.97 -17.04
CA GLN A 251 -4.98 -26.73 -16.67
C GLN A 251 -4.70 -25.26 -16.26
N PRO A 252 -5.27 -24.76 -15.14
CA PRO A 252 -5.18 -23.35 -14.74
C PRO A 252 -3.75 -22.79 -14.67
N LYS A 253 -2.74 -23.66 -14.49
CA LYS A 253 -1.32 -23.25 -14.43
C LYS A 253 -0.77 -22.74 -15.76
N THR A 254 -1.37 -23.13 -16.89
CA THR A 254 -0.93 -22.72 -18.23
C THR A 254 -1.74 -21.56 -18.79
N VAL A 255 -2.81 -21.16 -18.10
CA VAL A 255 -3.71 -20.08 -18.52
C VAL A 255 -3.29 -18.79 -17.85
N TYR A 256 -3.24 -17.68 -18.61
CA TYR A 256 -2.96 -16.35 -18.12
C TYR A 256 -4.14 -15.41 -18.40
N ILE A 257 -4.69 -14.78 -17.37
CA ILE A 257 -5.87 -13.91 -17.49
C ILE A 257 -5.52 -12.55 -16.84
N GLU A 258 -5.62 -11.48 -17.62
CA GLU A 258 -5.50 -10.14 -17.08
C GLU A 258 -6.76 -9.74 -16.31
N ILE A 259 -6.66 -8.72 -15.47
CA ILE A 259 -7.79 -8.19 -14.72
C ILE A 259 -8.80 -7.49 -15.64
N ASP A 260 -9.98 -7.18 -15.10
CA ASP A 260 -11.06 -6.46 -15.81
C ASP A 260 -11.55 -7.23 -17.06
N VAL A 261 -11.47 -8.57 -17.06
CA VAL A 261 -12.13 -9.45 -18.05
C VAL A 261 -13.53 -9.83 -17.56
N GLN A 262 -14.43 -10.08 -18.50
CA GLN A 262 -15.78 -10.57 -18.23
C GLN A 262 -15.97 -11.91 -18.96
N ILE A 263 -16.22 -12.97 -18.22
CA ILE A 263 -16.40 -14.31 -18.77
C ILE A 263 -17.70 -14.89 -18.21
N SER A 264 -18.60 -15.28 -19.09
CA SER A 264 -19.88 -15.88 -18.70
C SER A 264 -19.69 -17.26 -18.09
N LYS A 265 -20.64 -17.67 -17.25
CA LYS A 265 -20.73 -19.07 -16.79
C LYS A 265 -20.77 -20.04 -17.95
N ASP A 266 -20.37 -21.27 -17.70
CA ASP A 266 -20.33 -22.39 -18.65
C ASP A 266 -19.30 -22.23 -19.80
N VAL A 267 -18.53 -21.14 -19.84
CA VAL A 267 -17.38 -21.00 -20.74
C VAL A 267 -16.27 -21.96 -20.30
N ILE A 268 -15.67 -22.64 -21.30
CA ILE A 268 -14.50 -23.50 -21.12
C ILE A 268 -13.27 -22.79 -21.66
N ILE A 269 -12.24 -22.63 -20.83
CA ILE A 269 -10.95 -22.05 -21.21
C ILE A 269 -9.94 -23.18 -21.36
N GLU A 270 -9.42 -23.34 -22.58
CA GLU A 270 -8.44 -24.36 -22.93
C GLU A 270 -7.03 -24.06 -22.38
N PRO A 271 -6.12 -25.07 -22.30
CA PRO A 271 -4.73 -24.83 -21.90
C PRO A 271 -4.02 -23.82 -22.79
N ASN A 272 -3.03 -23.10 -22.21
CA ASN A 272 -2.18 -22.10 -22.88
C ASN A 272 -2.92 -20.88 -23.46
N VAL A 273 -4.14 -20.64 -23.01
CA VAL A 273 -4.91 -19.44 -23.40
C VAL A 273 -4.41 -18.22 -22.62
N VAL A 274 -4.28 -17.11 -23.35
CA VAL A 274 -3.97 -15.79 -22.78
C VAL A 274 -5.14 -14.85 -23.05
N ILE A 275 -5.78 -14.32 -21.98
CA ILE A 275 -6.90 -13.38 -22.07
C ILE A 275 -6.44 -12.02 -21.57
N LYS A 276 -6.50 -11.04 -22.45
CA LYS A 276 -6.06 -9.67 -22.15
C LYS A 276 -7.17 -8.84 -21.53
N LYS A 277 -6.75 -7.80 -20.83
CA LYS A 277 -7.61 -6.80 -20.17
C LYS A 277 -8.73 -6.30 -21.09
N GLY A 278 -9.94 -6.21 -20.54
CA GLY A 278 -11.12 -5.67 -21.23
C GLY A 278 -11.80 -6.65 -22.19
N VAL A 279 -11.30 -7.90 -22.34
CA VAL A 279 -11.96 -8.93 -23.14
C VAL A 279 -13.26 -9.36 -22.46
N LYS A 280 -14.29 -9.56 -23.29
CA LYS A 280 -15.59 -10.10 -22.87
C LYS A 280 -15.87 -11.39 -23.66
N ILE A 281 -16.15 -12.47 -22.95
CA ILE A 281 -16.52 -13.79 -23.49
C ILE A 281 -17.91 -14.12 -22.94
N MET A 282 -18.85 -14.24 -23.86
CA MET A 282 -20.28 -14.43 -23.54
C MET A 282 -20.72 -15.85 -23.83
#